data_8d34307cbb977ab99070baaca0ef42a7
#
_entry.id   8d34307cbb977ab99070baaca0ef42a7
#
_cell.length_a   1.000
_cell.length_b   1.000
_cell.length_c   1.000
_cell.angle_alpha   90.00
_cell.angle_beta   90.00
_cell.angle_gamma   90.00
#
_symmetry.space_group_name_H-M   'P 1'
#
loop_
_entity.id
_entity.type
_entity.pdbx_description
1 polymer ?
#
loop_
_entity_poly.entity_id
_entity_poly.type
_entity_poly.pdbx_seq_one_letter_code
_entity_poly.pdbx_strand_id
1 'polypeptide(L)'
;MSSNSGQASGSNHFLTIRKVNGETKQALKGAKFRIERFSVAQKKWLSITPDQATQELFVSDENGNVHVTYINDAGDGTIRALMTDTLYRIIEDTPPAGFEGMDKPIYFDFENKKSREEVRQDAVNVGMTDAVTADEILSMHHEKTVEVPNEPKKINFALTKRDADGAALPGAEFTLTRLDEAGNRTDTILTAASGEAGEVRFNDLQAGRYLLEETKAPEGYMLSGKTWTVSVGTDDAITVTDENGTVAAPYAFTNRRVPDLPNVGGSGTMHYALLGLALMAASVAAAYALAKKKRGQRI
;
A
#
# COMPACT_ATOMS: atom_id res chain seq x y z
N MET A 1 55.02 -20.69 -41.03
CA MET A 1 54.31 -21.09 -39.80
C MET A 1 53.09 -20.17 -39.65
N SER A 2 51.90 -20.64 -40.02
CA SER A 2 50.67 -19.89 -39.99
C SER A 2 50.02 -20.13 -38.64
N SER A 3 49.95 -19.09 -37.81
CA SER A 3 49.23 -19.13 -36.54
C SER A 3 47.75 -19.01 -36.85
N ASN A 4 47.04 -20.10 -36.74
CA ASN A 4 45.60 -20.18 -36.83
C ASN A 4 45.03 -19.70 -35.48
N SER A 5 44.71 -18.41 -35.33
CA SER A 5 43.94 -17.90 -34.22
C SER A 5 42.49 -18.30 -34.42
N GLY A 6 42.10 -19.44 -33.90
CA GLY A 6 40.71 -19.83 -33.79
C GLY A 6 40.00 -18.85 -32.86
N GLN A 7 39.31 -17.86 -33.40
CA GLN A 7 38.29 -17.15 -32.68
C GLN A 7 37.16 -18.14 -32.38
N ALA A 8 37.11 -18.58 -31.14
CA ALA A 8 35.89 -19.19 -30.61
C ALA A 8 34.84 -18.08 -30.52
N SER A 9 33.97 -17.99 -31.51
CA SER A 9 32.76 -17.18 -31.42
C SER A 9 31.75 -17.92 -30.51
N GLY A 10 32.05 -17.98 -29.23
CA GLY A 10 31.06 -18.36 -28.24
C GLY A 10 30.08 -17.22 -28.13
N SER A 11 28.88 -17.41 -28.62
CA SER A 11 27.78 -16.48 -28.31
C SER A 11 27.55 -16.52 -26.81
N ASN A 12 27.95 -15.45 -26.11
CA ASN A 12 27.64 -15.31 -24.70
C ASN A 12 26.12 -15.12 -24.54
N HIS A 13 25.51 -15.94 -23.72
CA HIS A 13 24.09 -15.77 -23.36
C HIS A 13 23.99 -14.93 -22.11
N PHE A 14 23.07 -13.97 -22.12
CA PHE A 14 22.82 -13.04 -21.02
C PHE A 14 21.38 -13.14 -20.58
N LEU A 15 21.15 -13.05 -19.28
CA LEU A 15 19.83 -12.90 -18.68
C LEU A 15 19.78 -11.60 -17.91
N THR A 16 18.78 -10.80 -18.18
CA THR A 16 18.39 -9.67 -17.33
C THR A 16 17.06 -9.99 -16.66
N ILE A 17 17.02 -10.01 -15.34
CA ILE A 17 15.78 -10.04 -14.59
C ILE A 17 15.40 -8.59 -14.32
N ARG A 18 14.17 -8.19 -14.67
CA ARG A 18 13.62 -6.88 -14.35
C ARG A 18 12.53 -7.03 -13.29
N LYS A 19 12.84 -6.63 -12.09
CA LYS A 19 11.91 -6.64 -10.96
C LYS A 19 11.00 -5.44 -10.97
N VAL A 20 9.69 -5.65 -10.94
CA VAL A 20 8.69 -4.58 -11.03
C VAL A 20 7.52 -4.79 -10.06
N ASN A 21 6.88 -3.69 -9.71
CA ASN A 21 5.57 -3.69 -9.08
C ASN A 21 4.53 -4.21 -10.07
N GLY A 22 3.76 -5.21 -9.68
CA GLY A 22 2.76 -5.86 -10.54
C GLY A 22 1.65 -4.91 -10.99
N GLU A 23 1.25 -3.96 -10.13
CA GLU A 23 0.20 -2.99 -10.41
C GLU A 23 0.71 -1.79 -11.25
N THR A 24 1.82 -1.16 -10.84
CA THR A 24 2.29 0.12 -11.41
C THR A 24 3.39 -0.02 -12.45
N LYS A 25 4.00 -1.19 -12.56
CA LYS A 25 5.17 -1.47 -13.41
C LYS A 25 6.44 -0.67 -13.05
N GLN A 26 6.44 -0.01 -11.91
CA GLN A 26 7.63 0.66 -11.39
C GLN A 26 8.69 -0.36 -10.99
N ALA A 27 9.96 0.02 -11.17
CA ALA A 27 11.11 -0.80 -10.79
C ALA A 27 11.16 -1.04 -9.27
N LEU A 28 11.52 -2.25 -8.86
CA LEU A 28 11.65 -2.63 -7.46
C LEU A 28 13.08 -3.07 -7.15
N LYS A 29 13.70 -2.36 -6.22
CA LYS A 29 15.03 -2.64 -5.68
C LYS A 29 14.97 -3.67 -4.55
N GLY A 30 16.08 -4.40 -4.38
CA GLY A 30 16.35 -5.21 -3.18
C GLY A 30 15.73 -6.60 -3.18
N ALA A 31 15.04 -7.02 -4.23
CA ALA A 31 14.66 -8.41 -4.42
C ALA A 31 15.92 -9.28 -4.54
N LYS A 32 15.92 -10.42 -3.86
CA LYS A 32 17.04 -11.37 -3.90
C LYS A 32 16.63 -12.63 -4.62
N PHE A 33 17.44 -13.00 -5.62
CA PHE A 33 17.17 -14.12 -6.50
C PHE A 33 18.26 -15.16 -6.40
N ARG A 34 17.84 -16.42 -6.45
CA ARG A 34 18.66 -17.57 -6.74
C ARG A 34 18.34 -18.06 -8.14
N ILE A 35 19.37 -18.34 -8.90
CA ILE A 35 19.24 -18.99 -10.21
C ILE A 35 19.84 -20.38 -10.08
N GLU A 36 19.14 -21.35 -10.60
CA GLU A 36 19.59 -22.74 -10.60
C GLU A 36 19.54 -23.32 -12.00
N ARG A 37 20.49 -24.20 -12.29
CA ARG A 37 20.48 -25.05 -13.50
C ARG A 37 20.26 -26.50 -13.13
N PHE A 38 19.54 -27.23 -13.95
CA PHE A 38 19.41 -28.67 -13.77
C PHE A 38 20.65 -29.39 -14.36
N SER A 39 21.35 -30.14 -13.51
CA SER A 39 22.48 -30.96 -13.93
C SER A 39 22.01 -32.38 -14.27
N VAL A 40 21.99 -32.73 -15.54
CA VAL A 40 21.66 -34.08 -16.00
C VAL A 40 22.65 -35.13 -15.43
N ALA A 41 23.93 -34.79 -15.34
CA ALA A 41 24.97 -35.69 -14.81
C ALA A 41 24.79 -35.95 -13.29
N GLN A 42 24.44 -34.94 -12.52
CA GLN A 42 24.26 -35.04 -11.05
C GLN A 42 22.81 -35.28 -10.64
N LYS A 43 21.86 -35.21 -11.58
CA LYS A 43 20.41 -35.43 -11.36
C LYS A 43 19.82 -34.49 -10.31
N LYS A 44 20.27 -33.23 -10.26
CA LYS A 44 19.84 -32.23 -9.29
C LYS A 44 19.98 -30.81 -9.81
N TRP A 45 19.27 -29.90 -9.16
CA TRP A 45 19.46 -28.47 -9.32
C TRP A 45 20.78 -28.02 -8.69
N LEU A 46 21.53 -27.20 -9.40
CA LEU A 46 22.77 -26.59 -8.94
C LEU A 46 22.61 -25.08 -8.91
N SER A 47 22.93 -24.49 -7.77
CA SER A 47 22.84 -23.04 -7.61
C SER A 47 23.90 -22.32 -8.42
N ILE A 48 23.47 -21.25 -9.07
CA ILE A 48 24.31 -20.30 -9.78
C ILE A 48 24.30 -19.03 -8.95
N THR A 49 25.47 -18.54 -8.57
CA THR A 49 25.62 -17.34 -7.75
C THR A 49 26.57 -16.35 -8.41
N PRO A 50 26.49 -15.04 -8.09
CA PRO A 50 27.46 -14.06 -8.55
C PRO A 50 28.89 -14.40 -8.07
N ASP A 51 28.99 -14.91 -6.84
CA ASP A 51 30.24 -15.34 -6.22
C ASP A 51 30.02 -16.64 -5.42
N GLN A 52 30.70 -17.71 -5.83
CA GLN A 52 30.60 -19.02 -5.16
C GLN A 52 31.23 -19.01 -3.76
N ALA A 53 32.24 -18.19 -3.52
CA ALA A 53 32.91 -18.17 -2.23
C ALA A 53 32.00 -17.59 -1.13
N THR A 54 31.21 -16.59 -1.47
CA THR A 54 30.28 -15.93 -0.55
C THR A 54 28.87 -16.50 -0.59
N GLN A 55 28.52 -17.29 -1.63
CA GLN A 55 27.16 -17.77 -1.89
C GLN A 55 26.14 -16.61 -1.96
N GLU A 56 26.57 -15.45 -2.45
CA GLU A 56 25.72 -14.29 -2.59
C GLU A 56 24.57 -14.54 -3.57
N LEU A 57 23.43 -13.92 -3.29
CA LEU A 57 22.28 -13.94 -4.17
C LEU A 57 22.36 -12.79 -5.18
N PHE A 58 21.70 -12.94 -6.31
CA PHE A 58 21.49 -11.84 -7.24
C PHE A 58 20.49 -10.85 -6.66
N VAL A 59 20.85 -9.57 -6.62
CA VAL A 59 20.02 -8.52 -5.99
C VAL A 59 19.60 -7.50 -7.04
N SER A 60 18.31 -7.15 -7.10
CA SER A 60 17.82 -6.10 -7.99
C SER A 60 18.32 -4.72 -7.56
N ASP A 61 18.84 -3.97 -8.54
CA ASP A 61 19.38 -2.62 -8.37
C ASP A 61 18.27 -1.54 -8.27
N GLU A 62 18.67 -0.27 -8.27
CA GLU A 62 17.75 0.88 -8.21
C GLU A 62 16.77 0.93 -9.40
N ASN A 63 17.14 0.34 -10.53
CA ASN A 63 16.30 0.25 -11.73
C ASN A 63 15.53 -1.08 -11.81
N GLY A 64 15.57 -1.88 -10.75
CA GLY A 64 14.96 -3.20 -10.67
C GLY A 64 15.69 -4.29 -11.43
N ASN A 65 16.89 -4.04 -11.95
CA ASN A 65 17.59 -4.97 -12.82
C ASN A 65 18.53 -5.88 -12.03
N VAL A 66 18.59 -7.13 -12.50
CA VAL A 66 19.65 -8.12 -12.19
C VAL A 66 20.25 -8.57 -13.50
N HIS A 67 21.53 -8.34 -13.68
CA HIS A 67 22.26 -8.79 -14.88
C HIS A 67 23.05 -10.05 -14.57
N VAL A 68 22.72 -11.14 -15.28
CA VAL A 68 23.40 -12.43 -15.15
C VAL A 68 24.22 -12.65 -16.41
N THR A 69 25.49 -12.32 -16.34
CA THR A 69 26.42 -12.43 -17.47
C THR A 69 27.35 -13.63 -17.37
N TYR A 70 27.69 -14.01 -16.15
CA TYR A 70 28.52 -15.17 -15.86
C TYR A 70 27.86 -16.02 -14.79
N ILE A 71 28.11 -17.33 -14.90
CA ILE A 71 27.77 -18.27 -13.84
C ILE A 71 29.07 -18.77 -13.23
N ASN A 72 29.14 -18.78 -11.92
CA ASN A 72 30.12 -19.50 -11.17
C ASN A 72 29.51 -20.86 -10.83
N ASP A 73 29.88 -21.88 -11.57
CA ASP A 73 29.23 -23.19 -11.47
C ASP A 73 29.71 -23.95 -10.24
N ALA A 74 28.83 -24.17 -9.28
CA ALA A 74 29.12 -24.97 -8.09
C ALA A 74 29.51 -26.42 -8.35
N GLY A 75 29.29 -26.93 -9.58
CA GLY A 75 29.61 -28.29 -9.93
C GLY A 75 31.10 -28.53 -10.13
N ASP A 76 31.85 -27.55 -10.61
CA ASP A 76 33.29 -27.64 -10.92
C ASP A 76 34.10 -26.38 -10.59
N GLY A 77 33.47 -25.33 -10.04
CA GLY A 77 34.11 -24.07 -9.67
C GLY A 77 34.52 -23.20 -10.86
N THR A 78 34.09 -23.51 -12.07
CA THR A 78 34.45 -22.71 -13.25
C THR A 78 33.51 -21.56 -13.51
N ILE A 79 34.04 -20.41 -13.90
CA ILE A 79 33.26 -19.27 -14.39
C ILE A 79 32.96 -19.51 -15.87
N ARG A 80 31.70 -19.56 -16.23
CA ARG A 80 31.28 -19.75 -17.64
C ARG A 80 30.02 -18.95 -17.96
N ALA A 81 29.78 -18.75 -19.24
CA ALA A 81 28.50 -18.19 -19.72
C ALA A 81 27.34 -19.17 -19.46
N LEU A 82 26.11 -18.65 -19.48
CA LEU A 82 24.92 -19.49 -19.46
C LEU A 82 24.94 -20.42 -20.68
N MET A 83 24.64 -21.69 -20.45
CA MET A 83 24.75 -22.74 -21.45
C MET A 83 23.44 -22.90 -22.23
N THR A 84 23.55 -23.29 -23.49
CA THR A 84 22.39 -23.74 -24.27
C THR A 84 21.97 -25.16 -23.88
N ASP A 85 20.80 -25.57 -24.31
CA ASP A 85 20.25 -26.92 -24.11
C ASP A 85 20.24 -27.36 -22.62
N THR A 86 20.07 -26.38 -21.71
CA THR A 86 20.08 -26.58 -20.26
C THR A 86 18.88 -25.88 -19.64
N LEU A 87 18.15 -26.60 -18.79
CA LEU A 87 17.02 -26.04 -18.06
C LEU A 87 17.49 -25.25 -16.83
N TYR A 88 16.98 -24.05 -16.72
CA TYR A 88 17.21 -23.14 -15.60
C TYR A 88 15.91 -22.81 -14.88
N ARG A 89 16.04 -22.32 -13.64
CA ARG A 89 14.94 -21.67 -12.92
C ARG A 89 15.41 -20.47 -12.12
N ILE A 90 14.56 -19.46 -12.06
CA ILE A 90 14.68 -18.27 -11.21
C ILE A 90 13.79 -18.47 -10.00
N ILE A 91 14.35 -18.30 -8.81
CA ILE A 91 13.63 -18.36 -7.53
C ILE A 91 13.86 -17.04 -6.81
N GLU A 92 12.81 -16.39 -6.34
CA GLU A 92 12.92 -15.23 -5.47
C GLU A 92 13.00 -15.72 -4.01
N ASP A 93 14.18 -15.59 -3.40
CA ASP A 93 14.40 -15.98 -2.01
C ASP A 93 13.91 -14.90 -1.03
N THR A 94 13.95 -13.64 -1.45
CA THR A 94 13.47 -12.52 -0.64
C THR A 94 12.82 -11.48 -1.55
N PRO A 95 11.52 -11.22 -1.39
CA PRO A 95 10.86 -10.16 -2.15
C PRO A 95 11.31 -8.78 -1.66
N PRO A 96 11.08 -7.72 -2.45
CA PRO A 96 11.24 -6.35 -1.99
C PRO A 96 10.37 -6.07 -0.76
N ALA A 97 10.84 -5.20 0.12
CA ALA A 97 10.08 -4.84 1.32
C ALA A 97 8.71 -4.26 0.97
N GLY A 98 7.65 -4.76 1.59
CA GLY A 98 6.26 -4.35 1.35
C GLY A 98 5.58 -5.07 0.18
N PHE A 99 6.21 -6.10 -0.39
CA PHE A 99 5.66 -6.89 -1.49
C PHE A 99 5.52 -8.36 -1.13
N GLU A 100 4.58 -9.05 -1.76
CA GLU A 100 4.47 -10.50 -1.73
C GLU A 100 5.56 -11.11 -2.59
N GLY A 101 6.03 -12.32 -2.23
CA GLY A 101 7.03 -13.05 -3.01
C GLY A 101 6.43 -13.78 -4.21
N MET A 102 7.32 -14.33 -5.05
CA MET A 102 6.92 -15.23 -6.12
C MET A 102 6.38 -16.55 -5.56
N ASP A 103 5.20 -16.96 -6.03
CA ASP A 103 4.60 -18.25 -5.64
C ASP A 103 5.30 -19.47 -6.29
N LYS A 104 5.87 -19.29 -7.48
CA LYS A 104 6.46 -20.36 -8.28
C LYS A 104 7.73 -19.89 -8.96
N PRO A 105 8.72 -20.80 -9.16
CA PRO A 105 9.88 -20.51 -9.99
C PRO A 105 9.52 -20.18 -11.43
N ILE A 106 10.31 -19.34 -12.08
CA ILE A 106 10.26 -19.11 -13.52
C ILE A 106 11.30 -20.00 -14.18
N TYR A 107 10.88 -20.88 -15.08
CA TYR A 107 11.75 -21.77 -15.82
C TYR A 107 12.15 -21.16 -17.15
N PHE A 108 13.41 -21.36 -17.57
CA PHE A 108 13.92 -20.88 -18.85
C PHE A 108 15.02 -21.76 -19.40
N ASP A 109 15.25 -21.67 -20.70
CA ASP A 109 16.39 -22.26 -21.40
C ASP A 109 16.93 -21.30 -22.45
N PHE A 110 18.13 -21.62 -22.96
CA PHE A 110 18.67 -21.02 -24.18
C PHE A 110 18.69 -22.10 -25.25
N GLU A 111 17.76 -22.02 -26.18
CA GLU A 111 17.65 -22.95 -27.28
C GLU A 111 18.86 -22.86 -28.21
N ASN A 112 19.41 -24.00 -28.61
CA ASN A 112 20.42 -24.12 -29.67
C ASN A 112 20.10 -25.28 -30.60
N LYS A 113 20.19 -26.51 -30.11
CA LYS A 113 19.94 -27.73 -30.90
C LYS A 113 18.70 -28.48 -30.43
N LYS A 114 18.34 -28.31 -29.18
CA LYS A 114 17.18 -28.95 -28.53
C LYS A 114 16.02 -27.96 -28.36
N SER A 115 14.83 -28.45 -28.61
CA SER A 115 13.62 -27.73 -28.27
C SER A 115 13.39 -27.72 -26.74
N ARG A 116 12.56 -26.82 -26.25
CA ARG A 116 12.16 -26.75 -24.83
C ARG A 116 11.65 -28.10 -24.32
N GLU A 117 10.85 -28.80 -25.12
CA GLU A 117 10.33 -30.11 -24.72
C GLU A 117 11.45 -31.16 -24.58
N GLU A 118 12.44 -31.18 -25.47
CA GLU A 118 13.60 -32.07 -25.36
C GLU A 118 14.44 -31.77 -24.13
N VAL A 119 14.71 -30.46 -23.85
CA VAL A 119 15.45 -30.04 -22.65
C VAL A 119 14.71 -30.45 -21.38
N ARG A 120 13.40 -30.22 -21.34
CA ARG A 120 12.54 -30.64 -20.23
C ARG A 120 12.53 -32.14 -20.04
N GLN A 121 12.38 -32.88 -21.14
CA GLN A 121 12.33 -34.35 -21.13
C GLN A 121 13.63 -34.97 -20.66
N ASP A 122 14.78 -34.42 -21.06
CA ASP A 122 16.10 -34.84 -20.56
C ASP A 122 16.19 -34.69 -19.03
N ALA A 123 15.71 -33.57 -18.48
CA ALA A 123 15.69 -33.35 -17.04
C ALA A 123 14.75 -34.35 -16.32
N VAL A 124 13.56 -34.58 -16.86
CA VAL A 124 12.59 -35.54 -16.32
C VAL A 124 13.14 -36.99 -16.37
N ASN A 125 13.73 -37.38 -17.49
CA ASN A 125 14.26 -38.74 -17.69
C ASN A 125 15.37 -39.10 -16.68
N VAL A 126 16.06 -38.10 -16.14
CA VAL A 126 17.12 -38.32 -15.14
C VAL A 126 16.70 -37.98 -13.70
N GLY A 127 15.43 -37.65 -13.47
CA GLY A 127 14.89 -37.55 -12.15
C GLY A 127 14.45 -36.15 -11.67
N MET A 128 14.27 -35.18 -12.58
CA MET A 128 13.57 -33.95 -12.22
C MET A 128 12.12 -34.28 -11.86
N THR A 129 11.67 -33.83 -10.70
CA THR A 129 10.31 -34.09 -10.18
C THR A 129 9.42 -32.86 -10.21
N ASP A 130 9.95 -31.71 -10.63
CA ASP A 130 9.19 -30.48 -10.69
C ASP A 130 8.08 -30.59 -11.76
N ALA A 131 6.87 -30.24 -11.40
CA ALA A 131 5.73 -30.23 -12.32
C ALA A 131 5.81 -28.97 -13.19
N VAL A 132 6.54 -29.02 -14.27
CA VAL A 132 6.65 -27.96 -15.29
C VAL A 132 6.34 -28.53 -16.66
N THR A 133 5.56 -27.80 -17.46
CA THR A 133 5.28 -28.12 -18.86
C THR A 133 6.22 -27.35 -19.78
N ALA A 134 6.36 -27.82 -21.04
CA ALA A 134 7.21 -27.12 -22.02
C ALA A 134 6.75 -25.69 -22.29
N ASP A 135 5.43 -25.43 -22.21
CA ASP A 135 4.86 -24.09 -22.44
C ASP A 135 5.15 -23.11 -21.29
N GLU A 136 5.43 -23.62 -20.09
CA GLU A 136 5.84 -22.79 -18.94
C GLU A 136 7.33 -22.43 -18.97
N ILE A 137 8.12 -23.04 -19.86
CA ILE A 137 9.54 -22.73 -20.01
C ILE A 137 9.71 -21.58 -21.01
N LEU A 138 10.32 -20.49 -20.55
CA LEU A 138 10.65 -19.36 -21.40
C LEU A 138 11.84 -19.70 -22.28
N SER A 139 11.64 -19.74 -23.59
CA SER A 139 12.74 -19.92 -24.54
C SER A 139 13.45 -18.60 -24.81
N MET A 140 14.77 -18.62 -24.77
CA MET A 140 15.62 -17.45 -24.92
C MET A 140 16.62 -17.65 -26.07
N HIS A 141 16.78 -16.58 -26.88
CA HIS A 141 17.82 -16.48 -27.87
C HIS A 141 18.86 -15.46 -27.39
N HIS A 142 20.10 -15.82 -27.19
CA HIS A 142 21.25 -14.98 -26.79
C HIS A 142 21.06 -14.07 -25.59
N GLU A 143 20.12 -13.13 -25.64
CA GLU A 143 19.83 -12.19 -24.57
C GLU A 143 18.32 -12.02 -24.40
N LYS A 144 17.85 -12.04 -23.16
CA LYS A 144 16.46 -11.76 -22.86
C LYS A 144 16.30 -11.09 -21.50
N THR A 145 15.37 -10.13 -21.45
CA THR A 145 14.87 -9.58 -20.21
C THR A 145 13.63 -10.35 -19.78
N VAL A 146 13.63 -10.84 -18.54
CA VAL A 146 12.49 -11.49 -17.90
C VAL A 146 11.93 -10.53 -16.87
N GLU A 147 10.69 -10.08 -17.08
CA GLU A 147 10.00 -9.26 -16.10
C GLU A 147 9.44 -10.15 -14.97
N VAL A 148 9.76 -9.80 -13.73
CA VAL A 148 9.29 -10.50 -12.53
C VAL A 148 8.46 -9.53 -11.69
N PRO A 149 7.13 -9.58 -11.78
CA PRO A 149 6.26 -8.74 -10.98
C PRO A 149 6.11 -9.30 -9.55
N ASN A 150 5.99 -8.41 -8.57
CA ASN A 150 5.43 -8.73 -7.25
C ASN A 150 4.25 -7.80 -6.96
N GLU A 151 3.23 -8.36 -6.32
CA GLU A 151 2.09 -7.58 -5.87
C GLU A 151 2.40 -6.89 -4.53
N PRO A 152 1.98 -5.64 -4.33
CA PRO A 152 2.09 -5.00 -3.02
C PRO A 152 1.32 -5.78 -1.97
N LYS A 153 1.89 -5.93 -0.77
CA LYS A 153 1.15 -6.46 0.39
C LYS A 153 -0.04 -5.57 0.71
N LYS A 154 -1.13 -6.19 1.14
CA LYS A 154 -2.39 -5.53 1.48
C LYS A 154 -2.69 -5.75 2.96
N ILE A 155 -2.84 -4.67 3.70
CA ILE A 155 -2.98 -4.64 5.14
C ILE A 155 -4.29 -3.98 5.53
N ASN A 156 -4.96 -4.48 6.55
CA ASN A 156 -6.20 -3.90 7.05
C ASN A 156 -5.92 -3.03 8.27
N PHE A 157 -6.48 -1.83 8.28
CA PHE A 157 -6.45 -0.90 9.40
C PHE A 157 -7.84 -0.73 10.00
N ALA A 158 -7.95 -0.83 11.31
CA ALA A 158 -9.21 -0.63 12.02
C ALA A 158 -9.04 0.34 13.19
N LEU A 159 -10.08 1.13 13.41
CA LEU A 159 -10.22 1.99 14.57
C LEU A 159 -11.64 1.86 15.16
N THR A 160 -11.84 2.37 16.37
CA THR A 160 -13.17 2.44 17.00
C THR A 160 -13.57 3.89 17.27
N LYS A 161 -14.83 4.20 17.00
CA LYS A 161 -15.44 5.50 17.29
C LYS A 161 -16.27 5.41 18.57
N ARG A 162 -15.97 6.28 19.55
CA ARG A 162 -16.60 6.26 20.87
C ARG A 162 -16.99 7.68 21.31
N ASP A 163 -17.87 7.79 22.28
CA ASP A 163 -18.09 9.04 23.01
C ASP A 163 -17.10 9.16 24.20
N ALA A 164 -17.24 10.24 24.95
CA ALA A 164 -16.41 10.50 26.14
C ALA A 164 -16.62 9.47 27.26
N ASP A 165 -17.76 8.81 27.29
CA ASP A 165 -18.13 7.80 28.29
C ASP A 165 -17.74 6.37 27.82
N GLY A 166 -17.15 6.26 26.62
CA GLY A 166 -16.70 5.00 26.03
C GLY A 166 -17.76 4.23 25.24
N ALA A 167 -18.97 4.77 25.10
CA ALA A 167 -20.01 4.13 24.30
C ALA A 167 -19.67 4.19 22.79
N ALA A 168 -20.04 3.15 22.07
CA ALA A 168 -19.84 3.07 20.63
C ALA A 168 -20.66 4.13 19.88
N LEU A 169 -20.07 4.75 18.88
CA LEU A 169 -20.71 5.76 18.06
C LEU A 169 -20.79 5.31 16.59
N PRO A 170 -21.98 4.90 16.10
CA PRO A 170 -22.20 4.64 14.70
C PRO A 170 -22.37 5.93 13.89
N GLY A 171 -22.14 5.86 12.56
CA GLY A 171 -22.44 6.92 11.60
C GLY A 171 -21.40 8.04 11.51
N ALA A 172 -20.24 7.92 12.15
CA ALA A 172 -19.09 8.77 11.83
C ALA A 172 -18.49 8.35 10.48
N GLU A 173 -18.10 9.32 9.65
CA GLU A 173 -17.43 9.06 8.38
C GLU A 173 -15.97 9.54 8.45
N PHE A 174 -15.08 8.72 7.92
CA PHE A 174 -13.65 9.00 7.88
C PHE A 174 -13.14 8.89 6.45
N THR A 175 -12.15 9.73 6.13
CA THR A 175 -11.32 9.59 4.94
C THR A 175 -9.89 9.24 5.33
N LEU A 176 -9.28 8.40 4.52
CA LEU A 176 -7.88 8.02 4.61
C LEU A 176 -7.22 8.34 3.27
N THR A 177 -6.46 9.44 3.22
CA THR A 177 -5.82 9.95 2.01
C THR A 177 -4.35 9.55 2.00
N ARG A 178 -3.88 8.88 0.94
CA ARG A 178 -2.46 8.54 0.80
C ARG A 178 -1.62 9.79 0.64
N LEU A 179 -0.46 9.82 1.29
CA LEU A 179 0.54 10.87 1.17
C LEU A 179 1.70 10.42 0.27
N ASP A 180 2.25 11.34 -0.51
CA ASP A 180 3.50 11.14 -1.22
C ASP A 180 4.72 11.21 -0.27
N GLU A 181 5.93 11.02 -0.80
CA GLU A 181 7.16 11.09 0.00
C GLU A 181 7.39 12.48 0.62
N ALA A 182 6.95 13.54 -0.06
CA ALA A 182 7.03 14.92 0.42
C ALA A 182 5.94 15.26 1.47
N GLY A 183 4.97 14.35 1.67
CA GLY A 183 3.85 14.53 2.60
C GLY A 183 2.64 15.24 2.01
N ASN A 184 2.58 15.43 0.69
CA ASN A 184 1.41 15.99 0.03
C ASN A 184 0.34 14.91 -0.16
N ARG A 185 -0.92 15.35 -0.19
CA ARG A 185 -2.05 14.46 -0.48
C ARG A 185 -2.01 14.00 -1.93
N THR A 186 -2.27 12.72 -2.15
CA THR A 186 -2.47 12.14 -3.48
C THR A 186 -3.96 12.00 -3.80
N ASP A 187 -4.28 11.54 -5.01
CA ASP A 187 -5.66 11.26 -5.41
C ASP A 187 -6.21 9.93 -4.85
N THR A 188 -5.38 9.16 -4.13
CA THR A 188 -5.81 7.91 -3.50
C THR A 188 -6.51 8.21 -2.18
N ILE A 189 -7.84 8.14 -2.19
CA ILE A 189 -8.71 8.43 -1.04
C ILE A 189 -9.60 7.22 -0.78
N LEU A 190 -9.55 6.71 0.45
CA LEU A 190 -10.44 5.67 0.95
C LEU A 190 -11.42 6.29 1.94
N THR A 191 -12.66 5.82 1.95
CA THR A 191 -13.70 6.28 2.88
C THR A 191 -14.27 5.09 3.64
N ALA A 192 -14.57 5.30 4.92
CA ALA A 192 -15.24 4.30 5.75
C ALA A 192 -16.12 4.98 6.80
N ALA A 193 -17.19 4.30 7.21
CA ALA A 193 -18.08 4.78 8.25
C ALA A 193 -18.07 3.84 9.46
N SER A 194 -18.32 4.41 10.66
CA SER A 194 -18.46 3.60 11.87
C SER A 194 -19.80 2.86 11.88
N GLY A 195 -19.71 1.53 12.12
CA GLY A 195 -20.87 0.65 12.31
C GLY A 195 -21.46 0.73 13.73
N GLU A 196 -22.43 -0.13 14.03
CA GLU A 196 -23.14 -0.18 15.32
C GLU A 196 -22.20 -0.37 16.53
N ALA A 197 -21.11 -1.11 16.37
CA ALA A 197 -20.07 -1.26 17.40
C ALA A 197 -19.04 -0.12 17.44
N GLY A 198 -19.25 0.93 16.62
CA GLY A 198 -18.32 2.05 16.46
C GLY A 198 -17.07 1.69 15.64
N GLU A 199 -17.02 0.51 15.02
CA GLU A 199 -15.86 0.06 14.27
C GLU A 199 -15.80 0.69 12.88
N VAL A 200 -14.61 1.18 12.51
CA VAL A 200 -14.27 1.71 11.18
C VAL A 200 -13.14 0.86 10.60
N ARG A 201 -13.28 0.37 9.39
CA ARG A 201 -12.28 -0.47 8.72
C ARG A 201 -11.86 0.10 7.38
N PHE A 202 -10.56 0.14 7.15
CA PHE A 202 -9.95 0.39 5.86
C PHE A 202 -9.20 -0.87 5.45
N ASN A 203 -9.54 -1.41 4.29
CA ASN A 203 -8.94 -2.64 3.79
C ASN A 203 -7.94 -2.33 2.67
N ASP A 204 -7.06 -3.29 2.40
CA ASP A 204 -6.15 -3.30 1.26
C ASP A 204 -5.17 -2.12 1.22
N LEU A 205 -4.73 -1.65 2.39
CA LEU A 205 -3.70 -0.61 2.47
C LEU A 205 -2.34 -1.18 2.07
N GLN A 206 -1.65 -0.47 1.22
CA GLN A 206 -0.24 -0.73 0.91
C GLN A 206 0.66 0.01 1.89
N ALA A 207 1.92 -0.43 2.02
CA ALA A 207 2.92 0.29 2.79
C ALA A 207 3.02 1.75 2.35
N GLY A 208 3.07 2.67 3.32
CA GLY A 208 3.09 4.10 3.07
C GLY A 208 2.49 4.93 4.20
N ARG A 209 2.40 6.24 3.98
CA ARG A 209 1.80 7.17 4.94
C ARG A 209 0.45 7.64 4.43
N TYR A 210 -0.49 7.80 5.36
CA TYR A 210 -1.86 8.22 5.08
C TYR A 210 -2.28 9.28 6.09
N LEU A 211 -3.08 10.24 5.63
CA LEU A 211 -3.75 11.21 6.47
C LEU A 211 -5.18 10.72 6.75
N LEU A 212 -5.50 10.51 8.02
CA LEU A 212 -6.83 10.13 8.49
C LEU A 212 -7.56 11.36 9.02
N GLU A 213 -8.78 11.58 8.55
CA GLU A 213 -9.62 12.69 8.94
C GLU A 213 -11.05 12.20 9.18
N GLU A 214 -11.70 12.71 10.22
CA GLU A 214 -13.14 12.57 10.38
C GLU A 214 -13.84 13.64 9.54
N THR A 215 -14.60 13.22 8.54
CA THR A 215 -15.30 14.13 7.61
C THR A 215 -16.73 14.37 7.99
N LYS A 216 -17.32 13.48 8.82
CA LYS A 216 -18.66 13.65 9.37
C LYS A 216 -18.74 13.05 10.77
N ALA A 217 -19.22 13.82 11.72
CA ALA A 217 -19.49 13.34 13.07
C ALA A 217 -20.80 12.53 13.14
N PRO A 218 -20.94 11.60 14.10
CA PRO A 218 -22.22 11.00 14.43
C PRO A 218 -23.28 12.05 14.79
N GLU A 219 -24.55 11.71 14.62
CA GLU A 219 -25.65 12.60 14.97
C GLU A 219 -25.60 12.99 16.46
N GLY A 220 -25.74 14.27 16.75
CA GLY A 220 -25.66 14.83 18.11
C GLY A 220 -24.24 15.03 18.65
N TYR A 221 -23.21 14.82 17.81
CA TYR A 221 -21.83 15.00 18.20
C TYR A 221 -21.11 16.05 17.34
N MET A 222 -20.11 16.67 17.95
CA MET A 222 -19.24 17.65 17.26
C MET A 222 -18.18 16.96 16.45
N LEU A 223 -17.90 17.47 15.26
CA LEU A 223 -16.75 17.02 14.46
C LEU A 223 -15.45 17.25 15.25
N SER A 224 -14.56 16.26 15.28
CA SER A 224 -13.33 16.35 16.10
C SER A 224 -12.36 17.42 15.61
N GLY A 225 -12.33 17.68 14.31
CA GLY A 225 -11.38 18.60 13.66
C GLY A 225 -9.93 18.16 13.75
N LYS A 226 -9.65 16.99 14.33
CA LYS A 226 -8.30 16.41 14.44
C LYS A 226 -7.95 15.63 13.20
N THR A 227 -6.67 15.59 12.94
CA THR A 227 -6.07 14.74 11.90
C THR A 227 -5.05 13.79 12.50
N TRP A 228 -4.89 12.65 11.89
CA TRP A 228 -3.91 11.64 12.30
C TRP A 228 -3.11 11.17 11.08
N THR A 229 -1.83 10.88 11.31
CA THR A 229 -1.03 10.19 10.31
C THR A 229 -1.03 8.70 10.63
N VAL A 230 -1.50 7.89 9.70
CA VAL A 230 -1.42 6.43 9.74
C VAL A 230 -0.23 6.01 8.88
N SER A 231 0.76 5.38 9.48
CA SER A 231 1.92 4.84 8.79
C SER A 231 1.83 3.31 8.76
N VAL A 232 1.79 2.77 7.56
CA VAL A 232 1.81 1.33 7.28
C VAL A 232 3.22 0.95 6.88
N GLY A 233 3.90 0.16 7.71
CA GLY A 233 5.27 -0.31 7.47
C GLY A 233 5.32 -1.42 6.41
N THR A 234 6.50 -1.64 5.87
CA THR A 234 6.78 -2.79 4.97
C THR A 234 6.86 -4.12 5.71
N ASP A 235 6.90 -4.07 7.03
CA ASP A 235 6.86 -5.18 7.99
C ASP A 235 5.46 -5.46 8.54
N ASP A 236 4.43 -4.90 7.89
CA ASP A 236 3.02 -4.99 8.23
C ASP A 236 2.63 -4.27 9.54
N ALA A 237 3.57 -3.54 10.15
CA ALA A 237 3.31 -2.75 11.34
C ALA A 237 2.50 -1.48 11.01
N ILE A 238 1.51 -1.16 11.84
CA ILE A 238 0.75 0.08 11.73
C ILE A 238 1.03 0.96 12.93
N THR A 239 1.36 2.22 12.67
CA THR A 239 1.46 3.26 13.69
C THR A 239 0.55 4.42 13.35
N VAL A 240 -0.08 4.98 14.40
CA VAL A 240 -0.93 6.18 14.26
C VAL A 240 -0.33 7.28 15.12
N THR A 241 -0.16 8.47 14.55
CA THR A 241 0.34 9.64 15.27
C THR A 241 -0.59 10.83 15.10
N ASP A 242 -0.69 11.68 16.13
CA ASP A 242 -1.32 12.98 16.07
C ASP A 242 -0.33 14.07 16.49
N GLU A 243 -0.79 15.28 16.68
CA GLU A 243 0.01 16.43 17.14
C GLU A 243 0.72 16.21 18.50
N ASN A 244 0.23 15.27 19.32
CA ASN A 244 0.76 14.95 20.65
C ASN A 244 1.69 13.73 20.64
N GLY A 245 1.85 13.07 19.51
CA GLY A 245 2.71 11.89 19.35
C GLY A 245 1.96 10.61 18.97
N THR A 246 2.50 9.47 19.37
CA THR A 246 1.94 8.16 19.00
C THR A 246 0.67 7.84 19.77
N VAL A 247 -0.37 7.46 19.04
CA VAL A 247 -1.64 6.95 19.59
C VAL A 247 -1.48 5.46 19.85
N ALA A 248 -1.78 5.02 21.08
CA ALA A 248 -1.69 3.62 21.44
C ALA A 248 -2.81 2.77 20.81
N ALA A 249 -2.48 1.57 20.37
CA ALA A 249 -3.47 0.59 19.97
C ALA A 249 -4.16 -0.02 21.23
N PRO A 250 -5.44 -0.44 21.16
CA PRO A 250 -6.34 -0.31 20.02
C PRO A 250 -6.78 1.14 19.79
N TYR A 251 -6.79 1.57 18.52
CA TYR A 251 -7.04 2.95 18.16
C TYR A 251 -8.50 3.34 18.43
N ALA A 252 -8.71 4.22 19.42
CA ALA A 252 -10.04 4.72 19.80
C ALA A 252 -10.09 6.25 19.68
N PHE A 253 -11.04 6.74 18.86
CA PHE A 253 -11.23 8.17 18.64
C PHE A 253 -12.57 8.62 19.20
N THR A 254 -12.54 9.73 19.95
CA THR A 254 -13.73 10.21 20.69
C THR A 254 -14.29 11.49 20.10
N ASN A 255 -15.64 11.62 20.12
CA ASN A 255 -16.31 12.88 19.89
C ASN A 255 -17.02 13.35 21.15
N ARG A 256 -17.15 14.67 21.26
CA ARG A 256 -17.95 15.33 22.32
C ARG A 256 -19.33 15.55 21.80
N ARG A 257 -20.31 15.40 22.67
CA ARG A 257 -21.72 15.78 22.38
C ARG A 257 -21.81 17.26 22.06
N VAL A 258 -22.71 17.60 21.15
CA VAL A 258 -23.12 19.00 20.95
C VAL A 258 -23.77 19.46 22.27
N PRO A 259 -23.31 20.58 22.87
CA PRO A 259 -23.94 21.07 24.07
C PRO A 259 -25.40 21.40 23.82
N ASP A 260 -26.29 20.98 24.72
CA ASP A 260 -27.68 21.45 24.71
C ASP A 260 -27.66 22.96 24.85
N LEU A 261 -28.24 23.67 23.89
CA LEU A 261 -28.44 25.10 24.05
C LEU A 261 -29.40 25.30 25.21
N PRO A 262 -29.09 26.21 26.17
CA PRO A 262 -30.04 26.57 27.21
C PRO A 262 -31.35 26.97 26.55
N ASN A 263 -32.45 26.41 27.02
CA ASN A 263 -33.77 26.75 26.52
C ASN A 263 -34.12 28.20 26.94
N VAL A 264 -33.60 29.17 26.17
CA VAL A 264 -33.84 30.63 26.41
C VAL A 264 -35.25 31.07 26.05
N GLY A 265 -36.13 30.14 25.68
CA GLY A 265 -37.55 30.32 25.43
C GLY A 265 -38.45 30.11 26.66
N GLY A 266 -37.89 30.04 27.87
CA GLY A 266 -38.66 29.94 29.09
C GLY A 266 -39.54 31.19 29.31
N SER A 267 -40.62 31.05 30.05
CA SER A 267 -41.69 32.04 30.37
C SER A 267 -41.23 33.47 30.75
N GLY A 268 -39.92 33.68 30.95
CA GLY A 268 -39.33 35.00 31.23
C GLY A 268 -39.44 36.01 30.08
N THR A 269 -39.31 35.60 28.84
CA THR A 269 -39.43 36.54 27.69
C THR A 269 -40.84 37.03 27.46
N MET A 270 -41.83 36.21 27.78
CA MET A 270 -43.21 36.58 27.64
C MET A 270 -43.63 37.70 28.65
N HIS A 271 -43.06 37.70 29.85
CA HIS A 271 -43.26 38.76 30.83
C HIS A 271 -42.71 40.11 30.40
N TYR A 272 -41.52 40.12 29.79
CA TYR A 272 -40.88 41.32 29.24
C TYR A 272 -41.63 41.85 28.01
N ALA A 273 -42.13 40.96 27.14
CA ALA A 273 -42.93 41.33 25.98
C ALA A 273 -44.25 41.95 26.41
N LEU A 274 -44.96 41.40 27.43
CA LEU A 274 -46.20 41.96 28.01
C LEU A 274 -45.91 43.28 28.67
N LEU A 275 -44.84 43.44 29.43
CA LEU A 275 -44.44 44.73 30.04
C LEU A 275 -44.13 45.78 28.98
N GLY A 276 -43.45 45.44 27.92
CA GLY A 276 -43.16 46.31 26.77
C GLY A 276 -44.43 46.79 26.07
N LEU A 277 -45.39 45.88 25.83
CA LEU A 277 -46.72 46.24 25.29
C LEU A 277 -47.54 47.14 26.21
N ALA A 278 -47.54 46.89 27.51
CA ALA A 278 -48.24 47.75 28.51
C ALA A 278 -47.63 49.15 28.55
N LEU A 279 -46.30 49.30 28.49
CA LEU A 279 -45.64 50.60 28.45
C LEU A 279 -45.92 51.36 27.14
N MET A 280 -45.99 50.69 26.02
CA MET A 280 -46.35 51.30 24.74
C MET A 280 -47.86 51.79 24.80
N ALA A 281 -48.78 51.00 25.31
CA ALA A 281 -50.15 51.37 25.44
C ALA A 281 -50.34 52.58 26.40
N ALA A 282 -49.58 52.59 27.50
CA ALA A 282 -49.63 53.75 28.47
C ALA A 282 -49.08 55.03 27.85
N SER A 283 -48.02 54.96 27.04
CA SER A 283 -47.44 56.11 26.34
C SER A 283 -48.39 56.69 25.28
N VAL A 284 -49.05 55.82 24.52
CA VAL A 284 -50.10 56.27 23.57
C VAL A 284 -51.28 56.91 24.27
N ALA A 285 -51.75 56.35 25.37
CA ALA A 285 -52.83 56.91 26.15
C ALA A 285 -52.47 58.29 26.74
N ALA A 286 -51.23 58.44 27.26
CA ALA A 286 -50.72 59.71 27.77
C ALA A 286 -50.62 60.78 26.66
N ALA A 287 -50.13 60.41 25.51
CA ALA A 287 -50.03 61.29 24.33
C ALA A 287 -51.42 61.75 23.86
N TYR A 288 -52.39 60.82 23.85
CA TYR A 288 -53.78 61.16 23.51
C TYR A 288 -54.40 62.09 24.52
N ALA A 289 -54.21 61.87 25.81
CA ALA A 289 -54.72 62.75 26.90
C ALA A 289 -54.13 64.17 26.82
N LEU A 290 -52.80 64.28 26.55
CA LEU A 290 -52.16 65.60 26.35
C LEU A 290 -52.63 66.30 25.07
N ALA A 291 -52.87 65.61 24.00
CA ALA A 291 -53.42 66.17 22.76
C ALA A 291 -54.87 66.68 22.98
N LYS A 292 -55.67 65.93 23.74
CA LYS A 292 -57.07 66.35 24.11
C LYS A 292 -57.04 67.57 25.00
N LYS A 293 -56.13 67.67 25.97
CA LYS A 293 -56.01 68.87 26.89
C LYS A 293 -55.61 70.11 26.12
N LYS A 294 -54.72 70.00 25.13
CA LYS A 294 -54.31 71.10 24.24
C LYS A 294 -55.48 71.61 23.33
N ARG A 295 -56.37 70.71 22.89
CA ARG A 295 -57.58 71.10 22.14
C ARG A 295 -58.63 71.80 22.96
N GLY A 296 -58.77 71.47 24.28
CA GLY A 296 -59.71 72.11 25.16
C GLY A 296 -59.31 73.49 25.68
N GLN A 297 -58.06 73.95 25.45
CA GLN A 297 -57.59 75.30 25.84
C GLN A 297 -57.60 76.35 24.71
N ARG A 298 -58.19 76.00 23.57
CA ARG A 298 -58.28 76.86 22.39
C ARG A 298 -59.74 77.19 22.07
N ILE A 299 -60.55 77.52 23.09
CA ILE A 299 -61.87 78.18 22.99
C ILE A 299 -61.86 79.43 23.83
#